data_70eadbce8140dd744e8f52e0723bf12d
#
_entry.id   70eadbce8140dd744e8f52e0723bf12d
#
_cell.length_a   1.000
_cell.length_b   1.000
_cell.length_c   1.000
_cell.angle_alpha   90.00
_cell.angle_beta   90.00
_cell.angle_gamma   90.00
#
_symmetry.space_group_name_H-M   'P 1'
#
loop_
_entity.id
_entity.type
_entity.pdbx_description
1 polymer ?
#
loop_
_entity_poly.entity_id
_entity_poly.type
_entity_poly.pdbx_seq_one_letter_code
_entity_poly.pdbx_strand_id
1 'polypeptide(L)'
;KPRTKPGGFEGIGVEGLAWLKHVKEKTGMYTATEVATERHVFEALKHGIDILWIGARTTANPFAVQEIANALKGVDIPVLIKNPVNPDLELWIGAVERIYNAGLHRLAVIHRGFSSYDKQLYRNMPQWHIPIELRRRLPNLPIFCDPSHIGGKRELVAPLSQQAMDLGFDGLIVESHCDPDCAWSDKNQQVTPDALDYILNMLVIRETTQTTENLSELRHQIDNLDNQLLELLAKRMRISREIGQYKKEHSMPVLQTNRYDEILQKRMAQAVELGMSGEFMKEVMQAIHEESVHQPVSYTHLRAHETK
;
A
#
# COMPACT_ATOMS: atom_id res chain seq x y z
N LYS A 1 -5.29 8.94 -19.96
CA LYS A 1 -4.84 7.54 -19.96
C LYS A 1 -6.02 6.58 -19.84
N PRO A 2 -5.94 5.34 -20.35
CA PRO A 2 -7.02 4.36 -20.25
C PRO A 2 -7.45 4.12 -18.80
N ARG A 3 -8.77 4.03 -18.59
CA ARG A 3 -9.37 3.72 -17.28
C ARG A 3 -9.65 2.22 -17.17
N THR A 4 -9.86 1.73 -15.95
CA THR A 4 -10.22 0.33 -15.70
C THR A 4 -11.51 -0.07 -16.43
N LYS A 5 -12.48 0.86 -16.47
CA LYS A 5 -13.72 0.68 -17.27
C LYS A 5 -13.62 1.52 -18.54
N PRO A 6 -13.86 0.96 -19.73
CA PRO A 6 -13.95 1.72 -20.97
C PRO A 6 -15.01 2.83 -20.88
N GLY A 7 -14.79 3.95 -21.56
CA GLY A 7 -15.72 5.09 -21.59
C GLY A 7 -15.64 6.04 -20.37
N GLY A 8 -14.76 5.78 -19.40
CA GLY A 8 -14.49 6.73 -18.33
C GLY A 8 -13.61 7.90 -18.81
N PHE A 9 -13.65 9.04 -18.09
CA PHE A 9 -12.81 10.20 -18.40
C PHE A 9 -11.32 9.87 -18.30
N GLU A 10 -10.59 10.00 -19.39
CA GLU A 10 -9.17 9.59 -19.52
C GLU A 10 -8.18 10.75 -19.33
N GLY A 11 -8.68 11.94 -19.11
CA GLY A 11 -7.91 13.19 -19.04
C GLY A 11 -8.05 14.04 -20.29
N ILE A 12 -7.61 15.29 -20.23
CA ILE A 12 -7.68 16.26 -21.34
C ILE A 12 -6.47 16.14 -22.29
N GLY A 13 -5.39 15.55 -21.78
CA GLY A 13 -4.17 15.43 -22.57
C GLY A 13 -3.37 16.74 -22.63
N VAL A 14 -2.82 17.05 -23.80
CA VAL A 14 -1.90 18.18 -24.00
C VAL A 14 -2.50 19.54 -23.69
N GLU A 15 -3.80 19.71 -23.92
CA GLU A 15 -4.51 20.95 -23.58
C GLU A 15 -4.43 21.28 -22.08
N GLY A 16 -4.53 20.24 -21.22
CA GLY A 16 -4.36 20.39 -19.77
C GLY A 16 -2.95 20.80 -19.36
N LEU A 17 -1.93 20.45 -20.13
CA LEU A 17 -0.55 20.88 -19.88
C LEU A 17 -0.39 22.40 -20.11
N ALA A 18 -1.06 22.94 -21.11
CA ALA A 18 -1.08 24.38 -21.34
C ALA A 18 -1.74 25.14 -20.16
N TRP A 19 -2.78 24.57 -19.55
CA TRP A 19 -3.40 25.15 -18.34
C TRP A 19 -2.46 25.12 -17.13
N LEU A 20 -1.76 24.02 -16.92
CA LEU A 20 -0.75 23.91 -15.85
C LEU A 20 0.36 24.94 -16.03
N LYS A 21 0.88 25.10 -17.26
CA LYS A 21 1.87 26.13 -17.57
C LYS A 21 1.35 27.53 -17.22
N HIS A 22 0.12 27.85 -17.58
CA HIS A 22 -0.49 29.15 -17.26
C HIS A 22 -0.66 29.37 -15.75
N VAL A 23 -1.04 28.32 -14.99
CA VAL A 23 -1.10 28.37 -13.52
C VAL A 23 0.28 28.68 -12.93
N LYS A 24 1.32 27.96 -13.38
CA LYS A 24 2.70 28.19 -12.96
C LYS A 24 3.15 29.63 -13.21
N GLU A 25 2.89 30.16 -14.41
CA GLU A 25 3.24 31.53 -14.79
C GLU A 25 2.53 32.57 -13.92
N LYS A 26 1.26 32.33 -13.54
CA LYS A 26 0.48 33.25 -12.70
C LYS A 26 0.77 33.18 -11.22
N THR A 27 1.06 32.00 -10.69
CA THR A 27 1.12 31.76 -9.24
C THR A 27 2.52 31.50 -8.73
N GLY A 28 3.48 31.12 -9.59
CA GLY A 28 4.78 30.65 -9.22
C GLY A 28 4.81 29.26 -8.61
N MET A 29 3.68 28.56 -8.53
CA MET A 29 3.57 27.21 -7.99
C MET A 29 4.23 26.19 -8.92
N TYR A 30 4.87 25.18 -8.34
CA TYR A 30 5.33 24.04 -9.10
C TYR A 30 4.15 23.24 -9.67
N THR A 31 4.33 22.75 -10.89
CA THR A 31 3.34 21.94 -11.60
C THR A 31 3.78 20.50 -11.70
N ALA A 32 2.83 19.59 -11.58
CA ALA A 32 3.07 18.17 -11.66
C ALA A 32 2.04 17.46 -12.53
N THR A 33 2.44 16.39 -13.25
CA THR A 33 1.50 15.60 -14.06
C THR A 33 1.87 14.13 -14.12
N GLU A 34 0.87 13.28 -14.39
CA GLU A 34 1.07 11.86 -14.60
C GLU A 34 1.57 11.57 -16.01
N VAL A 35 2.60 10.73 -16.10
CA VAL A 35 3.08 10.18 -17.38
C VAL A 35 2.89 8.66 -17.40
N ALA A 36 2.53 8.12 -18.56
CA ALA A 36 2.29 6.70 -18.75
C ALA A 36 2.94 6.14 -20.03
N THR A 37 3.50 7.01 -20.87
CA THR A 37 4.19 6.68 -22.13
C THR A 37 5.30 7.68 -22.38
N GLU A 38 6.23 7.33 -23.26
CA GLU A 38 7.28 8.23 -23.78
C GLU A 38 6.71 9.55 -24.31
N ARG A 39 5.63 9.48 -25.09
CA ARG A 39 4.96 10.68 -25.61
C ARG A 39 4.50 11.63 -24.51
N HIS A 40 3.96 11.09 -23.39
CA HIS A 40 3.54 11.92 -22.25
C HIS A 40 4.73 12.62 -21.61
N VAL A 41 5.89 11.96 -21.55
CA VAL A 41 7.12 12.57 -21.03
C VAL A 41 7.53 13.76 -21.91
N PHE A 42 7.63 13.58 -23.22
CA PHE A 42 8.03 14.66 -24.14
C PHE A 42 7.07 15.84 -24.10
N GLU A 43 5.75 15.60 -24.09
CA GLU A 43 4.78 16.69 -24.03
C GLU A 43 4.83 17.44 -22.69
N ALA A 44 5.02 16.74 -21.57
CA ALA A 44 5.16 17.36 -20.26
C ALA A 44 6.42 18.23 -20.17
N LEU A 45 7.55 17.73 -20.65
CA LEU A 45 8.83 18.48 -20.69
C LEU A 45 8.73 19.71 -21.59
N LYS A 46 8.12 19.57 -22.78
CA LYS A 46 7.88 20.67 -23.73
C LYS A 46 7.04 21.80 -23.13
N HIS A 47 6.10 21.48 -22.24
CA HIS A 47 5.27 22.47 -21.55
C HIS A 47 5.87 22.99 -20.25
N GLY A 48 7.08 22.58 -19.89
CA GLY A 48 7.80 23.07 -18.70
C GLY A 48 7.19 22.61 -17.39
N ILE A 49 6.62 21.41 -17.34
CA ILE A 49 6.16 20.77 -16.11
C ILE A 49 7.33 20.49 -15.19
N ASP A 50 7.19 20.78 -13.90
CA ASP A 50 8.29 20.71 -12.93
C ASP A 50 8.50 19.33 -12.35
N ILE A 51 7.44 18.53 -12.21
CA ILE A 51 7.46 17.23 -11.54
C ILE A 51 6.64 16.23 -12.36
N LEU A 52 7.16 15.04 -12.53
CA LEU A 52 6.42 13.94 -13.17
C LEU A 52 6.07 12.88 -12.14
N TRP A 53 4.93 12.20 -12.30
CA TRP A 53 4.70 10.96 -11.56
C TRP A 53 4.25 9.81 -12.46
N ILE A 54 4.63 8.61 -12.04
CA ILE A 54 4.23 7.36 -12.69
C ILE A 54 3.03 6.81 -11.91
N GLY A 55 1.92 6.59 -12.60
CA GLY A 55 0.68 6.11 -11.97
C GLY A 55 0.72 4.62 -11.66
N ALA A 56 -0.09 4.19 -10.69
CA ALA A 56 -0.10 2.82 -10.14
C ALA A 56 -0.28 1.70 -11.19
N ARG A 57 -1.08 1.92 -12.23
CA ARG A 57 -1.25 0.94 -13.32
C ARG A 57 -0.02 0.86 -14.22
N THR A 58 0.66 1.97 -14.42
CA THR A 58 1.91 2.03 -15.18
C THR A 58 3.03 1.39 -14.39
N THR A 59 3.13 1.66 -13.08
CA THR A 59 4.09 1.03 -12.17
C THR A 59 3.96 -0.50 -12.15
N ALA A 60 2.73 -1.03 -12.29
CA ALA A 60 2.48 -2.47 -12.38
C ALA A 60 2.98 -3.11 -13.70
N ASN A 61 3.50 -2.32 -14.64
CA ASN A 61 4.02 -2.80 -15.92
C ASN A 61 5.49 -2.39 -16.10
N PRO A 62 6.46 -3.31 -15.88
CA PRO A 62 7.90 -3.01 -16.02
C PRO A 62 8.30 -2.51 -17.39
N PHE A 63 7.62 -2.94 -18.46
CA PHE A 63 7.92 -2.47 -19.84
C PHE A 63 7.57 -1.00 -20.00
N ALA A 64 6.40 -0.57 -19.51
CA ALA A 64 5.99 0.83 -19.55
C ALA A 64 6.90 1.73 -18.69
N VAL A 65 7.31 1.25 -17.51
CA VAL A 65 8.27 1.97 -16.67
C VAL A 65 9.63 2.10 -17.38
N GLN A 66 10.08 1.03 -18.06
CA GLN A 66 11.34 1.07 -18.81
C GLN A 66 11.28 2.03 -20.00
N GLU A 67 10.16 2.10 -20.72
CA GLU A 67 9.93 3.08 -21.80
C GLU A 67 10.04 4.52 -21.26
N ILE A 68 9.37 4.82 -20.13
CA ILE A 68 9.45 6.12 -19.47
C ILE A 68 10.88 6.42 -19.01
N ALA A 69 11.58 5.45 -18.42
CA ALA A 69 12.96 5.59 -17.99
C ALA A 69 13.89 5.94 -19.17
N ASN A 70 13.69 5.29 -20.32
CA ASN A 70 14.45 5.57 -21.52
C ASN A 70 14.19 7.00 -22.06
N ALA A 71 12.93 7.45 -22.04
CA ALA A 71 12.53 8.79 -22.45
C ALA A 71 13.09 9.89 -21.53
N LEU A 72 13.41 9.56 -20.29
CA LEU A 72 13.93 10.48 -19.29
C LEU A 72 15.48 10.52 -19.22
N LYS A 73 16.20 9.73 -19.99
CA LYS A 73 17.67 9.74 -20.00
C LYS A 73 18.21 11.12 -20.35
N GLY A 74 19.09 11.65 -19.48
CA GLY A 74 19.69 12.96 -19.64
C GLY A 74 18.78 14.14 -19.23
N VAL A 75 17.61 13.87 -18.66
CA VAL A 75 16.69 14.90 -18.14
C VAL A 75 16.87 15.02 -16.63
N ASP A 76 16.99 16.24 -16.10
CA ASP A 76 17.00 16.51 -14.67
C ASP A 76 15.64 17.01 -14.19
N ILE A 77 14.76 16.11 -13.84
CA ILE A 77 13.41 16.38 -13.32
C ILE A 77 13.06 15.46 -12.17
N PRO A 78 12.39 15.92 -11.11
CA PRO A 78 11.87 15.04 -10.07
C PRO A 78 10.81 14.08 -10.60
N VAL A 79 10.92 12.80 -10.21
CA VAL A 79 9.94 11.77 -10.57
C VAL A 79 9.42 11.07 -9.33
N LEU A 80 8.09 11.05 -9.19
CA LEU A 80 7.39 10.35 -8.12
C LEU A 80 6.80 9.06 -8.69
N ILE A 81 6.90 7.95 -7.95
CA ILE A 81 6.46 6.64 -8.41
C ILE A 81 5.37 6.11 -7.47
N LYS A 82 4.11 6.05 -7.95
CA LYS A 82 3.02 5.43 -7.18
C LYS A 82 3.28 3.94 -7.01
N ASN A 83 2.89 3.37 -5.86
CA ASN A 83 2.90 1.92 -5.71
C ASN A 83 2.06 1.24 -6.81
N PRO A 84 2.41 0.01 -7.24
CA PRO A 84 1.59 -0.74 -8.17
C PRO A 84 0.18 -1.00 -7.59
N VAL A 85 -0.79 -1.32 -8.45
CA VAL A 85 -2.16 -1.60 -7.99
C VAL A 85 -2.24 -2.86 -7.12
N ASN A 86 -1.42 -3.87 -7.39
CA ASN A 86 -1.26 -5.08 -6.60
C ASN A 86 -0.25 -4.86 -5.46
N PRO A 87 -0.40 -5.59 -4.33
CA PRO A 87 0.49 -5.47 -3.16
C PRO A 87 1.82 -6.22 -3.41
N ASP A 88 2.69 -5.60 -4.20
CA ASP A 88 3.97 -6.17 -4.62
C ASP A 88 5.09 -5.13 -4.39
N LEU A 89 5.86 -5.32 -3.32
CA LEU A 89 6.94 -4.43 -2.93
C LEU A 89 8.12 -4.49 -3.92
N GLU A 90 8.46 -5.68 -4.40
CA GLU A 90 9.60 -5.85 -5.32
C GLU A 90 9.33 -5.16 -6.66
N LEU A 91 8.09 -5.23 -7.13
CA LEU A 91 7.67 -4.51 -8.33
C LEU A 91 7.75 -2.99 -8.15
N TRP A 92 7.42 -2.50 -6.94
CA TRP A 92 7.54 -1.07 -6.64
C TRP A 92 8.99 -0.60 -6.56
N ILE A 93 9.84 -1.35 -5.85
CA ILE A 93 11.29 -1.07 -5.78
C ILE A 93 11.90 -1.15 -7.19
N GLY A 94 11.58 -2.17 -7.96
CA GLY A 94 12.07 -2.32 -9.33
C GLY A 94 11.69 -1.15 -10.25
N ALA A 95 10.52 -0.53 -10.04
CA ALA A 95 10.15 0.68 -10.76
C ALA A 95 11.04 1.89 -10.37
N VAL A 96 11.34 2.05 -9.07
CA VAL A 96 12.27 3.08 -8.58
C VAL A 96 13.67 2.88 -9.16
N GLU A 97 14.19 1.66 -9.11
CA GLU A 97 15.52 1.32 -9.63
C GLU A 97 15.65 1.58 -11.14
N ARG A 98 14.62 1.27 -11.94
CA ARG A 98 14.64 1.55 -13.38
C ARG A 98 14.80 3.04 -13.68
N ILE A 99 14.08 3.90 -12.97
CA ILE A 99 14.16 5.35 -13.12
C ILE A 99 15.52 5.86 -12.59
N TYR A 100 15.98 5.35 -11.45
CA TYR A 100 17.29 5.68 -10.89
C TYR A 100 18.43 5.32 -11.86
N ASN A 101 18.41 4.12 -12.42
CA ASN A 101 19.43 3.64 -13.37
C ASN A 101 19.41 4.37 -14.71
N ALA A 102 18.33 5.08 -15.03
CA ALA A 102 18.28 5.98 -16.18
C ALA A 102 18.97 7.34 -15.92
N GLY A 103 19.47 7.55 -14.69
CA GLY A 103 20.22 8.75 -14.28
C GLY A 103 19.40 9.79 -13.53
N LEU A 104 18.17 9.47 -13.11
CA LEU A 104 17.33 10.37 -12.33
C LEU A 104 17.51 10.08 -10.82
N HIS A 105 18.00 11.07 -10.08
CA HIS A 105 18.32 10.93 -8.65
C HIS A 105 17.34 11.68 -7.74
N ARG A 106 16.52 12.57 -8.28
CA ARG A 106 15.46 13.27 -7.53
C ARG A 106 14.18 12.44 -7.56
N LEU A 107 14.14 11.38 -6.75
CA LEU A 107 13.05 10.41 -6.71
C LEU A 107 12.28 10.50 -5.39
N ALA A 108 10.99 10.20 -5.47
CA ALA A 108 10.13 9.95 -4.33
C ALA A 108 9.07 8.90 -4.70
N VAL A 109 8.39 8.36 -3.72
CA VAL A 109 7.31 7.42 -3.96
C VAL A 109 5.98 7.90 -3.38
N ILE A 110 4.88 7.40 -3.93
CA ILE A 110 3.54 7.74 -3.49
C ILE A 110 2.80 6.46 -3.13
N HIS A 111 2.42 6.35 -1.86
CA HIS A 111 1.56 5.30 -1.38
C HIS A 111 0.09 5.69 -1.56
N ARG A 112 -0.65 4.93 -2.38
CA ARG A 112 -2.07 5.18 -2.69
C ARG A 112 -2.99 3.99 -2.33
N GLY A 113 -2.48 3.03 -1.55
CA GLY A 113 -3.14 1.78 -1.25
C GLY A 113 -3.09 0.77 -2.40
N PHE A 114 -3.55 -0.44 -2.13
CA PHE A 114 -3.51 -1.58 -3.04
C PHE A 114 -4.92 -2.08 -3.36
N SER A 115 -5.11 -2.67 -4.53
CA SER A 115 -6.36 -3.32 -4.88
C SER A 115 -6.61 -4.52 -3.96
N SER A 116 -7.87 -4.70 -3.55
CA SER A 116 -8.34 -5.89 -2.86
C SER A 116 -9.60 -6.39 -3.53
N TYR A 117 -9.82 -7.70 -3.48
CA TYR A 117 -11.06 -8.31 -3.94
C TYR A 117 -12.22 -7.96 -3.00
N ASP A 118 -11.97 -7.97 -1.71
CA ASP A 118 -12.96 -7.62 -0.70
C ASP A 118 -13.18 -6.10 -0.65
N LYS A 119 -14.43 -5.69 -0.81
CA LYS A 119 -14.84 -4.29 -0.65
C LYS A 119 -15.05 -4.01 0.83
N GLN A 120 -14.10 -3.36 1.44
CA GLN A 120 -14.15 -2.90 2.83
C GLN A 120 -14.37 -1.38 2.93
N LEU A 121 -14.00 -0.81 4.06
CA LEU A 121 -14.08 0.62 4.34
C LEU A 121 -13.36 1.46 3.27
N TYR A 122 -12.19 1.00 2.81
CA TYR A 122 -11.31 1.71 1.89
C TYR A 122 -11.55 1.33 0.43
N ARG A 123 -11.32 2.29 -0.47
CA ARG A 123 -11.32 2.02 -1.92
C ARG A 123 -10.12 1.16 -2.33
N ASN A 124 -8.97 1.42 -1.72
CA ASN A 124 -7.75 0.65 -1.87
C ASN A 124 -7.17 0.39 -0.48
N MET A 125 -6.90 -0.86 -0.16
CA MET A 125 -6.39 -1.24 1.15
C MET A 125 -5.02 -0.59 1.41
N PRO A 126 -4.83 0.09 2.53
CA PRO A 126 -3.57 0.79 2.79
C PRO A 126 -2.39 -0.16 2.97
N GLN A 127 -2.58 -1.34 3.55
CA GLN A 127 -1.51 -2.33 3.81
C GLN A 127 -0.19 -1.64 4.24
N TRP A 128 -0.25 -0.88 5.32
CA TRP A 128 0.81 0.00 5.80
C TRP A 128 2.17 -0.68 5.98
N HIS A 129 2.18 -1.99 6.22
CA HIS A 129 3.42 -2.76 6.34
C HIS A 129 4.29 -2.70 5.07
N ILE A 130 3.69 -2.55 3.87
CA ILE A 130 4.44 -2.48 2.62
C ILE A 130 5.25 -1.17 2.50
N PRO A 131 4.67 0.03 2.63
CA PRO A 131 5.46 1.26 2.61
C PRO A 131 6.41 1.39 3.81
N ILE A 132 6.10 0.80 4.97
CA ILE A 132 7.02 0.73 6.12
C ILE A 132 8.24 -0.13 5.74
N GLU A 133 8.05 -1.28 5.13
CA GLU A 133 9.13 -2.14 4.66
C GLU A 133 9.95 -1.47 3.53
N LEU A 134 9.29 -0.75 2.63
CA LEU A 134 9.98 0.06 1.62
C LEU A 134 10.89 1.11 2.29
N ARG A 135 10.40 1.85 3.31
CA ARG A 135 11.20 2.79 4.10
C ARG A 135 12.40 2.12 4.76
N ARG A 136 12.21 0.93 5.30
CA ARG A 136 13.29 0.15 5.92
C ARG A 136 14.41 -0.20 4.92
N ARG A 137 14.05 -0.55 3.67
CA ARG A 137 15.02 -0.89 2.61
C ARG A 137 15.64 0.34 1.95
N LEU A 138 14.87 1.41 1.80
CA LEU A 138 15.26 2.65 1.12
C LEU A 138 15.02 3.87 2.05
N PRO A 139 15.80 4.00 3.13
CA PRO A 139 15.51 4.96 4.21
C PRO A 139 15.57 6.43 3.78
N ASN A 140 16.31 6.74 2.73
CA ASN A 140 16.48 8.10 2.21
C ASN A 140 15.50 8.46 1.09
N LEU A 141 14.62 7.53 0.69
CA LEU A 141 13.63 7.78 -0.35
C LEU A 141 12.38 8.41 0.27
N PRO A 142 12.00 9.66 -0.09
CA PRO A 142 10.80 10.28 0.44
C PRO A 142 9.53 9.51 0.05
N ILE A 143 8.60 9.38 1.00
CA ILE A 143 7.32 8.69 0.82
C ILE A 143 6.17 9.67 1.04
N PHE A 144 5.34 9.86 0.02
CA PHE A 144 4.10 10.63 0.09
C PHE A 144 2.91 9.68 0.24
N CYS A 145 1.88 10.12 0.98
CA CYS A 145 0.61 9.41 1.04
C CYS A 145 -0.43 10.08 0.14
N ASP A 146 -1.22 9.26 -0.54
CA ASP A 146 -2.39 9.67 -1.31
C ASP A 146 -3.67 9.18 -0.59
N PRO A 147 -4.14 9.91 0.44
CA PRO A 147 -5.29 9.52 1.25
C PRO A 147 -6.59 9.50 0.45
N SER A 148 -6.68 10.32 -0.62
CA SER A 148 -7.85 10.38 -1.50
C SER A 148 -8.08 9.04 -2.20
N HIS A 149 -7.03 8.45 -2.77
CA HIS A 149 -7.16 7.16 -3.44
C HIS A 149 -7.23 5.97 -2.48
N ILE A 150 -6.62 6.06 -1.30
CA ILE A 150 -6.77 5.03 -0.25
C ILE A 150 -8.24 5.00 0.20
N GLY A 151 -8.75 6.14 0.65
CA GLY A 151 -10.10 6.25 1.22
C GLY A 151 -11.22 6.07 0.18
N GLY A 152 -11.09 6.76 -0.95
CA GLY A 152 -12.15 6.83 -1.98
C GLY A 152 -13.37 7.63 -1.55
N LYS A 153 -13.34 8.28 -0.39
CA LYS A 153 -14.38 9.07 0.25
C LYS A 153 -13.77 10.27 0.97
N ARG A 154 -14.48 11.41 0.96
CA ARG A 154 -14.01 12.68 1.55
C ARG A 154 -13.72 12.57 3.04
N GLU A 155 -14.61 11.92 3.77
CA GLU A 155 -14.53 11.76 5.22
C GLU A 155 -13.28 10.96 5.69
N LEU A 156 -12.67 10.20 4.80
CA LEU A 156 -11.47 9.42 5.10
C LEU A 156 -10.17 10.17 4.81
N VAL A 157 -10.22 11.32 4.12
CA VAL A 157 -9.00 12.06 3.75
C VAL A 157 -8.25 12.56 4.98
N ALA A 158 -8.93 13.21 5.91
CA ALA A 158 -8.32 13.74 7.14
C ALA A 158 -7.70 12.64 8.03
N PRO A 159 -8.44 11.59 8.44
CA PRO A 159 -7.87 10.56 9.30
C PRO A 159 -6.73 9.79 8.63
N LEU A 160 -6.79 9.51 7.32
CA LEU A 160 -5.71 8.86 6.59
C LEU A 160 -4.48 9.75 6.44
N SER A 161 -4.69 11.07 6.28
CA SER A 161 -3.60 12.04 6.28
C SER A 161 -2.87 12.06 7.62
N GLN A 162 -3.61 12.10 8.73
CA GLN A 162 -3.00 12.05 10.06
C GLN A 162 -2.25 10.74 10.29
N GLN A 163 -2.85 9.60 9.91
CA GLN A 163 -2.20 8.30 10.04
C GLN A 163 -0.88 8.22 9.24
N ALA A 164 -0.84 8.81 8.05
CA ALA A 164 0.40 8.88 7.27
C ALA A 164 1.47 9.72 7.99
N MET A 165 1.09 10.87 8.58
CA MET A 165 2.02 11.70 9.37
C MET A 165 2.52 10.95 10.61
N ASP A 166 1.65 10.24 11.31
CA ASP A 166 2.01 9.41 12.48
C ASP A 166 2.96 8.25 12.11
N LEU A 167 2.90 7.76 10.86
CA LEU A 167 3.82 6.76 10.30
C LEU A 167 5.11 7.37 9.73
N GLY A 168 5.30 8.70 9.87
CA GLY A 168 6.50 9.40 9.44
C GLY A 168 6.63 9.57 7.93
N PHE A 169 5.52 9.67 7.20
CA PHE A 169 5.57 10.00 5.78
C PHE A 169 5.99 11.45 5.57
N ASP A 170 6.63 11.73 4.43
CA ASP A 170 7.26 13.02 4.15
C ASP A 170 6.30 14.05 3.56
N GLY A 171 5.08 13.63 3.18
CA GLY A 171 4.08 14.54 2.64
C GLY A 171 2.82 13.82 2.13
N LEU A 172 1.94 14.62 1.53
CA LEU A 172 0.63 14.19 1.06
C LEU A 172 0.41 14.57 -0.40
N ILE A 173 -0.40 13.77 -1.10
CA ILE A 173 -1.01 14.12 -2.39
C ILE A 173 -2.52 14.00 -2.21
N VAL A 174 -3.23 15.13 -2.24
CA VAL A 174 -4.67 15.18 -1.98
C VAL A 174 -5.40 15.71 -3.22
N GLU A 175 -6.46 15.04 -3.61
CA GLU A 175 -7.34 15.52 -4.68
C GLU A 175 -8.26 16.62 -4.15
N SER A 176 -8.20 17.80 -4.78
CA SER A 176 -9.04 18.96 -4.45
C SER A 176 -9.72 19.53 -5.70
N HIS A 177 -10.94 20.02 -5.53
CA HIS A 177 -11.74 20.63 -6.58
C HIS A 177 -12.64 21.73 -6.00
N CYS A 178 -12.82 22.84 -6.71
CA CYS A 178 -13.66 23.95 -6.25
C CYS A 178 -15.14 23.55 -6.03
N ASP A 179 -15.63 22.57 -6.79
CA ASP A 179 -16.95 21.94 -6.65
C ASP A 179 -16.80 20.42 -6.89
N PRO A 180 -16.48 19.64 -5.84
CA PRO A 180 -16.17 18.22 -5.99
C PRO A 180 -17.28 17.38 -6.61
N ASP A 181 -18.54 17.76 -6.45
CA ASP A 181 -19.69 17.02 -7.00
C ASP A 181 -19.81 17.17 -8.52
N CYS A 182 -19.22 18.22 -9.08
CA CYS A 182 -19.11 18.46 -10.52
C CYS A 182 -17.79 17.97 -11.12
N ALA A 183 -16.89 17.38 -10.36
CA ALA A 183 -15.62 16.88 -10.86
C ALA A 183 -15.81 15.79 -11.94
N TRP A 184 -14.98 15.83 -12.98
CA TRP A 184 -15.06 14.90 -14.11
C TRP A 184 -14.63 13.48 -13.77
N SER A 185 -13.86 13.31 -12.70
CA SER A 185 -13.46 12.00 -12.18
C SER A 185 -13.34 12.02 -10.67
N ASP A 186 -13.45 10.85 -10.07
CA ASP A 186 -13.13 10.58 -8.66
C ASP A 186 -13.79 11.54 -7.64
N LYS A 187 -14.95 12.12 -7.99
CA LYS A 187 -15.65 13.16 -7.24
C LYS A 187 -15.93 12.84 -5.76
N ASN A 188 -16.14 11.58 -5.42
CA ASN A 188 -16.47 11.17 -4.05
C ASN A 188 -15.30 11.33 -3.06
N GLN A 189 -14.07 11.41 -3.56
CA GLN A 189 -12.86 11.50 -2.75
C GLN A 189 -12.19 12.87 -2.78
N GLN A 190 -12.68 13.78 -3.64
CA GLN A 190 -12.13 15.13 -3.73
C GLN A 190 -12.69 16.02 -2.63
N VAL A 191 -11.84 16.84 -2.05
CA VAL A 191 -12.21 17.86 -1.04
C VAL A 191 -12.21 19.25 -1.68
N THR A 192 -12.91 20.21 -1.07
CA THR A 192 -12.79 21.62 -1.48
C THR A 192 -11.46 22.21 -1.06
N PRO A 193 -10.97 23.30 -1.69
CA PRO A 193 -9.77 24.00 -1.22
C PRO A 193 -9.83 24.41 0.25
N ASP A 194 -10.96 24.93 0.72
CA ASP A 194 -11.15 25.30 2.13
C ASP A 194 -11.07 24.10 3.06
N ALA A 195 -11.67 22.97 2.66
CA ALA A 195 -11.56 21.72 3.42
C ALA A 195 -10.12 21.17 3.44
N LEU A 196 -9.38 21.32 2.33
CA LEU A 196 -7.97 20.97 2.27
C LEU A 196 -7.14 21.83 3.22
N ASP A 197 -7.33 23.13 3.19
CA ASP A 197 -6.66 24.07 4.11
C ASP A 197 -6.94 23.70 5.57
N TYR A 198 -8.19 23.46 5.91
CA TYR A 198 -8.60 23.01 7.25
C TYR A 198 -7.88 21.70 7.65
N ILE A 199 -7.86 20.69 6.76
CA ILE A 199 -7.19 19.42 7.01
C ILE A 199 -5.70 19.64 7.29
N LEU A 200 -5.01 20.42 6.45
CA LEU A 200 -3.58 20.67 6.59
C LEU A 200 -3.25 21.39 7.90
N ASN A 201 -4.07 22.36 8.31
CA ASN A 201 -3.89 23.09 9.57
C ASN A 201 -4.17 22.25 10.82
N MET A 202 -4.98 21.18 10.69
CA MET A 202 -5.30 20.28 11.81
C MET A 202 -4.31 19.14 11.97
N LEU A 203 -3.41 18.92 11.01
CA LEU A 203 -2.42 17.84 11.11
C LEU A 203 -1.44 18.05 12.25
N VAL A 204 -1.29 17.03 13.07
CA VAL A 204 -0.26 16.98 14.12
C VAL A 204 0.99 16.34 13.52
N ILE A 205 2.03 17.13 13.32
CA ILE A 205 3.34 16.66 12.89
C ILE A 205 4.16 16.33 14.13
N ARG A 206 4.55 15.07 14.27
CA ARG A 206 5.33 14.59 15.42
C ARG A 206 6.80 14.54 15.06
N GLU A 207 7.63 15.15 15.88
CA GLU A 207 9.08 15.00 15.76
C GLU A 207 9.51 13.61 16.27
N THR A 208 10.59 13.08 15.71
CA THR A 208 11.20 11.84 16.20
C THR A 208 11.81 12.12 17.58
N THR A 209 11.06 11.86 18.63
CA THR A 209 11.53 12.01 20.01
C THR A 209 12.48 10.89 20.38
N GLN A 210 13.49 11.21 21.21
CA GLN A 210 14.36 10.19 21.81
C GLN A 210 13.53 9.19 22.62
N THR A 211 13.93 7.93 22.58
CA THR A 211 13.31 6.85 23.36
C THR A 211 13.40 7.18 24.85
N THR A 212 12.26 7.37 25.50
CA THR A 212 12.18 7.56 26.96
C THR A 212 12.32 6.21 27.67
N GLU A 213 12.73 6.20 28.95
CA GLU A 213 12.81 4.98 29.76
C GLU A 213 11.46 4.22 29.79
N ASN A 214 10.35 4.97 29.94
CA ASN A 214 9.02 4.38 29.91
C ASN A 214 8.68 3.67 28.59
N LEU A 215 9.10 4.23 27.44
CA LEU A 215 8.88 3.59 26.15
C LEU A 215 9.74 2.33 25.99
N SER A 216 10.96 2.34 26.53
CA SER A 216 11.85 1.18 26.54
C SER A 216 11.24 0.04 27.38
N GLU A 217 10.71 0.35 28.56
CA GLU A 217 10.02 -0.62 29.43
C GLU A 217 8.79 -1.24 28.75
N LEU A 218 7.94 -0.42 28.10
CA LEU A 218 6.78 -0.90 27.35
C LEU A 218 7.17 -1.81 26.18
N ARG A 219 8.26 -1.50 25.48
CA ARG A 219 8.79 -2.37 24.42
C ARG A 219 9.26 -3.71 24.96
N HIS A 220 9.97 -3.71 26.09
CA HIS A 220 10.36 -4.97 26.77
C HIS A 220 9.16 -5.83 27.17
N GLN A 221 8.05 -5.20 27.62
CA GLN A 221 6.84 -5.93 27.92
C GLN A 221 6.22 -6.58 26.68
N ILE A 222 6.21 -5.86 25.52
CA ILE A 222 5.77 -6.42 24.24
C ILE A 222 6.67 -7.58 23.83
N ASP A 223 8.00 -7.43 23.87
CA ASP A 223 8.95 -8.47 23.50
C ASP A 223 8.72 -9.77 24.32
N ASN A 224 8.44 -9.63 25.61
CA ASN A 224 8.12 -10.76 26.49
C ASN A 224 6.80 -11.45 26.09
N LEU A 225 5.78 -10.67 25.73
CA LEU A 225 4.50 -11.22 25.26
C LEU A 225 4.65 -11.92 23.90
N ASP A 226 5.45 -11.36 22.99
CA ASP A 226 5.75 -11.95 21.69
C ASP A 226 6.48 -13.29 21.84
N ASN A 227 7.43 -13.40 22.79
CA ASN A 227 8.09 -14.65 23.11
C ASN A 227 7.09 -15.72 23.62
N GLN A 228 6.17 -15.34 24.50
CA GLN A 228 5.12 -16.26 24.96
C GLN A 228 4.17 -16.67 23.81
N LEU A 229 3.83 -15.75 22.93
CA LEU A 229 3.01 -16.04 21.74
C LEU A 229 3.72 -17.05 20.82
N LEU A 230 5.02 -16.87 20.56
CA LEU A 230 5.82 -17.82 19.77
C LEU A 230 5.82 -19.22 20.38
N GLU A 231 5.99 -19.34 21.70
CA GLU A 231 5.96 -20.64 22.40
C GLU A 231 4.58 -21.30 22.28
N LEU A 232 3.49 -20.53 22.42
CA LEU A 232 2.12 -21.03 22.29
C LEU A 232 1.83 -21.48 20.86
N LEU A 233 2.27 -20.72 19.84
CA LEU A 233 2.16 -21.11 18.45
C LEU A 233 2.95 -22.38 18.15
N ALA A 234 4.17 -22.50 18.62
CA ALA A 234 4.99 -23.70 18.45
C ALA A 234 4.33 -24.93 19.11
N LYS A 235 3.74 -24.78 20.31
CA LYS A 235 2.98 -25.83 20.97
C LYS A 235 1.75 -26.23 20.17
N ARG A 236 1.01 -25.24 19.65
CA ARG A 236 -0.17 -25.48 18.80
C ARG A 236 0.19 -26.24 17.52
N MET A 237 1.31 -25.89 16.87
CA MET A 237 1.77 -26.57 15.66
C MET A 237 2.19 -28.03 15.95
N ARG A 238 2.77 -28.33 17.11
CA ARG A 238 3.03 -29.72 17.52
C ARG A 238 1.75 -30.54 17.60
N ILE A 239 0.73 -30.01 18.29
CA ILE A 239 -0.58 -30.68 18.39
C ILE A 239 -1.24 -30.83 17.00
N SER A 240 -1.12 -29.85 16.13
CA SER A 240 -1.63 -29.94 14.75
C SER A 240 -0.97 -31.07 13.95
N ARG A 241 0.33 -31.31 14.14
CA ARG A 241 1.03 -32.44 13.51
C ARG A 241 0.54 -33.79 14.06
N GLU A 242 0.32 -33.90 15.37
CA GLU A 242 -0.23 -35.09 15.99
C GLU A 242 -1.63 -35.42 15.46
N ILE A 243 -2.50 -34.39 15.33
CA ILE A 243 -3.81 -34.52 14.70
C ILE A 243 -3.69 -34.95 13.24
N GLY A 244 -2.75 -34.39 12.49
CA GLY A 244 -2.49 -34.75 11.08
C GLY A 244 -2.08 -36.22 10.96
N GLN A 245 -1.18 -36.69 11.83
CA GLN A 245 -0.76 -38.11 11.87
C GLN A 245 -1.93 -39.04 12.21
N TYR A 246 -2.70 -38.71 13.23
CA TYR A 246 -3.90 -39.47 13.62
C TYR A 246 -4.89 -39.59 12.47
N LYS A 247 -5.20 -38.50 11.79
CA LYS A 247 -6.11 -38.49 10.62
C LYS A 247 -5.59 -39.37 9.49
N LYS A 248 -4.29 -39.33 9.24
CA LYS A 248 -3.64 -40.17 8.22
C LYS A 248 -3.77 -41.66 8.54
N GLU A 249 -3.53 -42.07 9.78
CA GLU A 249 -3.64 -43.44 10.26
C GLU A 249 -5.07 -43.98 10.17
N HIS A 250 -6.07 -43.09 10.32
CA HIS A 250 -7.49 -43.45 10.29
C HIS A 250 -8.19 -43.12 8.94
N SER A 251 -7.41 -42.78 7.90
CA SER A 251 -7.95 -42.43 6.56
C SER A 251 -8.99 -41.31 6.59
N MET A 252 -8.81 -40.33 7.48
CA MET A 252 -9.71 -39.18 7.64
C MET A 252 -9.25 -38.00 6.76
N PRO A 253 -10.17 -37.20 6.19
CA PRO A 253 -9.78 -36.00 5.44
C PRO A 253 -9.08 -34.98 6.34
N VAL A 254 -8.02 -34.34 5.82
CA VAL A 254 -7.24 -33.34 6.56
C VAL A 254 -8.10 -32.12 6.87
N LEU A 255 -8.85 -31.62 5.89
CA LEU A 255 -9.71 -30.45 6.03
C LEU A 255 -11.12 -30.85 6.46
N GLN A 256 -11.60 -30.21 7.53
CA GLN A 256 -12.98 -30.28 8.04
C GLN A 256 -13.57 -28.89 8.07
N THR A 257 -14.20 -28.45 6.99
CA THR A 257 -14.69 -27.08 6.78
C THR A 257 -15.61 -26.60 7.90
N ASN A 258 -16.58 -27.40 8.31
CA ASN A 258 -17.53 -27.02 9.39
C ASN A 258 -16.82 -26.70 10.71
N ARG A 259 -15.79 -27.47 11.06
CA ARG A 259 -15.00 -27.24 12.29
C ARG A 259 -14.14 -25.98 12.19
N TYR A 260 -13.64 -25.67 11.01
CA TYR A 260 -12.90 -24.44 10.79
C TYR A 260 -13.78 -23.21 10.96
N ASP A 261 -14.97 -23.20 10.37
CA ASP A 261 -15.90 -22.08 10.47
C ASP A 261 -16.36 -21.85 11.93
N GLU A 262 -16.66 -22.91 12.68
CA GLU A 262 -16.97 -22.79 14.11
C GLU A 262 -15.86 -22.13 14.92
N ILE A 263 -14.60 -22.57 14.69
CA ILE A 263 -13.45 -22.01 15.38
C ILE A 263 -13.28 -20.53 15.03
N LEU A 264 -13.39 -20.19 13.76
CA LEU A 264 -13.22 -18.83 13.26
C LEU A 264 -14.25 -17.89 13.90
N GLN A 265 -15.53 -18.22 13.83
CA GLN A 265 -16.62 -17.41 14.43
C GLN A 265 -16.44 -17.24 15.93
N LYS A 266 -16.13 -18.30 16.65
CA LYS A 266 -15.89 -18.24 18.09
C LYS A 266 -14.73 -17.34 18.45
N ARG A 267 -13.60 -17.41 17.72
CA ARG A 267 -12.40 -16.60 18.00
C ARG A 267 -12.60 -15.14 17.63
N MET A 268 -13.30 -14.85 16.57
CA MET A 268 -13.68 -13.48 16.20
C MET A 268 -14.53 -12.82 17.28
N ALA A 269 -15.55 -13.53 17.81
CA ALA A 269 -16.39 -13.02 18.90
C ALA A 269 -15.57 -12.75 20.18
N GLN A 270 -14.73 -13.69 20.58
CA GLN A 270 -13.85 -13.53 21.75
C GLN A 270 -12.87 -12.37 21.59
N ALA A 271 -12.33 -12.14 20.39
CA ALA A 271 -11.42 -11.03 20.12
C ALA A 271 -12.12 -9.68 20.33
N VAL A 272 -13.36 -9.54 19.89
CA VAL A 272 -14.16 -8.32 20.08
C VAL A 272 -14.40 -8.06 21.58
N GLU A 273 -14.72 -9.08 22.37
CA GLU A 273 -14.86 -8.98 23.83
C GLU A 273 -13.56 -8.51 24.51
N LEU A 274 -12.41 -8.83 23.93
CA LEU A 274 -11.07 -8.43 24.40
C LEU A 274 -10.58 -7.09 23.81
N GLY A 275 -11.45 -6.36 23.09
CA GLY A 275 -11.13 -5.06 22.51
C GLY A 275 -10.32 -5.10 21.20
N MET A 276 -10.20 -6.27 20.57
CA MET A 276 -9.57 -6.43 19.25
C MET A 276 -10.60 -6.41 18.14
N SER A 277 -10.20 -6.10 16.88
CA SER A 277 -11.11 -6.22 15.75
C SER A 277 -11.34 -7.70 15.38
N GLY A 278 -12.58 -8.07 15.05
CA GLY A 278 -12.91 -9.41 14.58
C GLY A 278 -12.17 -9.75 13.27
N GLU A 279 -11.98 -8.78 12.39
CA GLU A 279 -11.26 -8.98 11.13
C GLU A 279 -9.77 -9.27 11.35
N PHE A 280 -9.12 -8.56 12.25
CA PHE A 280 -7.74 -8.88 12.66
C PHE A 280 -7.62 -10.31 13.15
N MET A 281 -8.56 -10.77 14.03
CA MET A 281 -8.53 -12.14 14.53
C MET A 281 -8.79 -13.17 13.42
N LYS A 282 -9.63 -12.84 12.44
CA LYS A 282 -9.87 -13.69 11.28
C LYS A 282 -8.58 -13.91 10.47
N GLU A 283 -7.84 -12.84 10.16
CA GLU A 283 -6.55 -12.92 9.43
C GLU A 283 -5.53 -13.78 10.20
N VAL A 284 -5.40 -13.56 11.51
CA VAL A 284 -4.53 -14.35 12.38
C VAL A 284 -4.92 -15.83 12.36
N MET A 285 -6.20 -16.15 12.51
CA MET A 285 -6.66 -17.54 12.50
C MET A 285 -6.52 -18.22 11.15
N GLN A 286 -6.66 -17.46 10.05
CA GLN A 286 -6.40 -17.96 8.70
C GLN A 286 -4.94 -18.32 8.52
N ALA A 287 -4.00 -17.42 8.87
CA ALA A 287 -2.56 -17.67 8.78
C ALA A 287 -2.13 -18.90 9.62
N ILE A 288 -2.66 -19.00 10.85
CA ILE A 288 -2.41 -20.16 11.73
C ILE A 288 -2.98 -21.46 11.13
N HIS A 289 -4.14 -21.39 10.46
CA HIS A 289 -4.75 -22.55 9.81
C HIS A 289 -3.94 -23.01 8.60
N GLU A 290 -3.52 -22.10 7.74
CA GLU A 290 -2.69 -22.38 6.59
C GLU A 290 -1.40 -23.11 7.01
N GLU A 291 -0.69 -22.60 8.01
CA GLU A 291 0.51 -23.24 8.54
C GLU A 291 0.20 -24.64 9.12
N SER A 292 -0.95 -24.79 9.81
CA SER A 292 -1.39 -26.07 10.36
C SER A 292 -1.68 -27.12 9.30
N VAL A 293 -2.07 -26.74 8.09
CA VAL A 293 -2.34 -27.63 6.95
C VAL A 293 -1.07 -27.95 6.18
N HIS A 294 -0.17 -27.00 6.03
CA HIS A 294 1.11 -27.18 5.32
C HIS A 294 2.02 -28.21 6.00
N GLN A 295 2.10 -28.22 7.32
CA GLN A 295 3.00 -29.10 8.07
C GLN A 295 2.74 -30.61 7.89
N PRO A 296 1.48 -31.13 7.84
CA PRO A 296 1.23 -32.53 7.55
C PRO A 296 1.50 -32.93 6.10
N VAL A 297 1.36 -32.01 5.13
CA VAL A 297 1.49 -32.31 3.69
C VAL A 297 2.97 -32.41 3.27
N SER A 298 3.87 -31.62 3.86
CA SER A 298 5.30 -31.64 3.52
C SER A 298 6.00 -32.97 3.85
N TYR A 299 5.53 -33.71 4.86
CA TYR A 299 6.08 -35.03 5.21
C TYR A 299 5.68 -36.16 4.23
N THR A 300 4.64 -35.97 3.41
CA THR A 300 4.21 -36.97 2.43
C THR A 300 5.04 -36.93 1.14
N HIS A 301 5.64 -35.81 0.79
CA HIS A 301 6.46 -35.70 -0.42
C HIS A 301 7.92 -36.12 -0.23
N LEU A 302 8.47 -36.05 0.98
CA LEU A 302 9.88 -36.43 1.23
C LEU A 302 10.11 -37.94 1.25
N ARG A 303 9.11 -38.79 1.55
CA ARG A 303 9.25 -40.26 1.53
C ARG A 303 9.06 -40.90 0.15
N ALA A 304 8.55 -40.18 -0.83
CA ALA A 304 8.36 -40.73 -2.20
C ALA A 304 9.67 -40.76 -3.02
N HIS A 305 10.74 -40.12 -2.55
CA HIS A 305 12.04 -40.07 -3.22
C HIS A 305 13.14 -40.98 -2.60
N GLU A 306 12.87 -41.66 -1.47
CA GLU A 306 13.85 -42.53 -0.83
C GLU A 306 13.65 -44.02 -1.16
N THR A 307 12.70 -44.39 -2.03
CA THR A 307 12.55 -45.77 -2.51
C THR A 307 12.61 -45.85 -4.02
N LYS A 308 13.82 -45.67 -4.58
CA LYS A 308 14.22 -46.25 -5.88
C LYS A 308 15.71 -46.54 -5.85
#